data_ee75d184a6781b82724f1025b1f925d3
#
_entry.id   ee75d184a6781b82724f1025b1f925d3
#
_cell.length_a   1.000
_cell.length_b   1.000
_cell.length_c   1.000
_cell.angle_alpha   90.00
_cell.angle_beta   90.00
_cell.angle_gamma   90.00
#
_symmetry.space_group_name_H-M   'P 1'
#
loop_
_entity.id
_entity.type
_entity.pdbx_description
1 polymer ?
#
loop_
_entity_poly.entity_id
_entity_poly.type
_entity_poly.pdbx_seq_one_letter_code
_entity_poly.pdbx_strand_id
1 'polypeptide(L)'
;FGDGTADGKADMKNLLGGKGANLAEMNLLNIPVPPGFTLTTEVCTEYYKNNKSFPESLAEEVKESLSKVESIMGTKFGDPSNPLLLSVRSGARQSMPGMMETVLNLGLTSETIPGLIEKTNNPRFVYDAYRRLITMYSDVVMEKAAGIEPKEGDGIRQKLEHHLDSYKSENGFDNDTDLSEDDWKNIIDIFK
;
A
#
# COMPACT_ATOMS: atom_id res chain seq x y z
N PHE A 1 15.60 4.46 5.10
CA PHE A 1 15.40 5.35 6.25
C PHE A 1 14.69 4.60 7.38
N GLY A 2 15.04 4.93 8.61
CA GLY A 2 14.49 4.33 9.82
C GLY A 2 15.49 4.44 10.97
N ASP A 3 15.00 4.34 12.21
CA ASP A 3 15.82 4.35 13.42
C ASP A 3 16.84 5.53 13.50
N GLY A 4 16.37 6.73 13.13
CA GLY A 4 17.18 7.96 13.14
C GLY A 4 18.26 8.05 12.06
N THR A 5 18.31 7.11 11.11
CA THR A 5 19.29 7.07 10.02
C THR A 5 18.62 7.05 8.64
N ALA A 6 19.26 7.64 7.64
CA ALA A 6 18.82 7.57 6.25
C ALA A 6 20.02 7.73 5.31
N ASP A 7 19.98 6.99 4.19
CA ASP A 7 20.97 7.12 3.11
C ASP A 7 20.69 8.34 2.22
N GLY A 8 19.47 8.90 2.30
CA GLY A 8 19.03 10.04 1.50
C GLY A 8 18.76 11.28 2.34
N LYS A 9 18.53 12.41 1.66
CA LYS A 9 18.21 13.71 2.24
C LYS A 9 17.33 14.56 1.30
N ALA A 10 16.85 15.72 1.78
CA ALA A 10 15.88 16.56 1.08
C ALA A 10 16.31 17.05 -0.31
N ASP A 11 17.59 17.23 -0.56
CA ASP A 11 18.13 17.70 -1.84
C ASP A 11 18.17 16.61 -2.93
N MET A 12 17.98 15.32 -2.55
CA MET A 12 18.03 14.19 -3.46
C MET A 12 16.68 13.89 -4.15
N LYS A 13 15.84 14.88 -4.36
CA LYS A 13 14.50 14.71 -4.96
C LYS A 13 14.54 14.10 -6.38
N ASN A 14 15.59 14.37 -7.13
CA ASN A 14 15.73 13.80 -8.48
C ASN A 14 15.93 12.29 -8.45
N LEU A 15 16.58 11.76 -7.42
CA LEU A 15 16.84 10.34 -7.22
C LEU A 15 15.72 9.64 -6.45
N LEU A 16 15.28 10.24 -5.35
CA LEU A 16 14.36 9.61 -4.40
C LEU A 16 12.88 9.97 -4.65
N GLY A 17 12.62 10.91 -5.55
CA GLY A 17 11.31 11.54 -5.64
C GLY A 17 11.04 12.46 -4.44
N GLY A 18 9.99 13.27 -4.52
CA GLY A 18 9.67 14.22 -3.44
C GLY A 18 9.30 13.52 -2.11
N LYS A 19 8.54 12.43 -2.17
CA LYS A 19 8.13 11.69 -0.96
C LYS A 19 9.32 11.00 -0.29
N GLY A 20 10.16 10.29 -1.07
CA GLY A 20 11.32 9.58 -0.53
C GLY A 20 12.34 10.52 0.10
N ALA A 21 12.68 11.63 -0.57
CA ALA A 21 13.59 12.62 -0.06
C ALA A 21 13.10 13.28 1.25
N ASN A 22 11.81 13.63 1.30
CA ASN A 22 11.23 14.23 2.50
C ASN A 22 11.15 13.24 3.68
N LEU A 23 10.80 11.96 3.45
CA LEU A 23 10.78 10.95 4.51
C LEU A 23 12.19 10.70 5.07
N ALA A 24 13.20 10.64 4.20
CA ALA A 24 14.59 10.53 4.63
C ALA A 24 15.02 11.72 5.50
N GLU A 25 14.72 12.95 5.07
CA GLU A 25 15.01 14.17 5.83
C GLU A 25 14.29 14.21 7.18
N MET A 26 12.99 13.89 7.20
CA MET A 26 12.24 13.84 8.45
C MET A 26 12.85 12.86 9.45
N ASN A 27 13.32 11.71 8.97
CA ASN A 27 13.96 10.73 9.83
C ASN A 27 15.31 11.24 10.38
N LEU A 28 16.13 11.91 9.56
CA LEU A 28 17.40 12.55 10.00
C LEU A 28 17.15 13.67 11.02
N LEU A 29 16.03 14.36 10.95
CA LEU A 29 15.60 15.37 11.91
C LEU A 29 14.98 14.76 13.18
N ASN A 30 15.01 13.44 13.35
CA ASN A 30 14.38 12.71 14.44
C ASN A 30 12.85 12.96 14.56
N ILE A 31 12.20 13.31 13.46
CA ILE A 31 10.73 13.32 13.40
C ILE A 31 10.28 11.85 13.31
N PRO A 32 9.34 11.40 14.14
CA PRO A 32 8.89 10.02 14.12
C PRO A 32 8.18 9.69 12.81
N VAL A 33 8.87 8.95 11.96
CA VAL A 33 8.34 8.39 10.71
C VAL A 33 8.51 6.87 10.71
N PRO A 34 7.56 6.11 10.17
CA PRO A 34 7.75 4.67 10.01
C PRO A 34 8.99 4.38 9.15
N PRO A 35 9.77 3.33 9.47
CA PRO A 35 10.90 2.94 8.65
C PRO A 35 10.43 2.49 7.26
N GLY A 36 11.30 2.65 6.29
CA GLY A 36 11.00 2.27 4.91
C GLY A 36 12.19 2.42 3.98
N PHE A 37 11.98 2.11 2.72
CA PHE A 37 12.97 2.29 1.67
C PHE A 37 12.34 2.88 0.41
N THR A 38 13.17 3.39 -0.48
CA THR A 38 12.74 4.01 -1.73
C THR A 38 13.39 3.29 -2.91
N LEU A 39 12.57 2.79 -3.83
CA LEU A 39 13.05 2.43 -5.16
C LEU A 39 13.32 3.73 -5.91
N THR A 40 14.57 3.94 -6.32
CA THR A 40 14.99 5.19 -6.91
C THR A 40 14.40 5.43 -8.30
N THR A 41 14.39 6.67 -8.76
CA THR A 41 13.94 6.99 -10.13
C THR A 41 14.80 6.35 -11.21
N GLU A 42 16.01 5.90 -10.88
CA GLU A 42 16.90 5.17 -11.78
C GLU A 42 16.32 3.80 -12.14
N VAL A 43 15.66 3.12 -11.21
CA VAL A 43 14.98 1.84 -11.49
C VAL A 43 13.93 2.02 -12.62
N CYS A 44 13.18 3.12 -12.60
CA CYS A 44 12.23 3.44 -13.66
C CYS A 44 12.95 3.67 -15.01
N THR A 45 14.09 4.37 -14.99
CA THR A 45 14.89 4.59 -16.19
C THR A 45 15.44 3.30 -16.77
N GLU A 46 15.98 2.42 -15.91
CA GLU A 46 16.51 1.12 -16.32
C GLU A 46 15.40 0.18 -16.82
N TYR A 47 14.23 0.18 -16.19
CA TYR A 47 13.07 -0.58 -16.64
C TYR A 47 12.71 -0.28 -18.10
N TYR A 48 12.64 0.99 -18.48
CA TYR A 48 12.35 1.37 -19.86
C TYR A 48 13.50 1.08 -20.82
N LYS A 49 14.76 1.24 -20.41
CA LYS A 49 15.92 0.86 -21.22
C LYS A 49 15.98 -0.64 -21.47
N ASN A 50 15.56 -1.45 -20.50
CA ASN A 50 15.56 -2.91 -20.56
C ASN A 50 14.24 -3.49 -21.13
N ASN A 51 13.61 -2.79 -22.07
CA ASN A 51 12.37 -3.25 -22.72
C ASN A 51 11.27 -3.62 -21.73
N LYS A 52 11.05 -2.78 -20.71
CA LYS A 52 10.06 -2.98 -19.64
C LYS A 52 10.36 -4.22 -18.77
N SER A 53 11.62 -4.53 -18.57
CA SER A 53 12.06 -5.54 -17.62
C SER A 53 12.81 -4.89 -16.47
N PHE A 54 12.53 -5.33 -15.24
CA PHE A 54 13.24 -4.85 -14.06
C PHE A 54 14.69 -5.33 -14.04
N PRO A 55 15.63 -4.57 -13.42
CA PRO A 55 16.99 -5.05 -13.18
C PRO A 55 16.98 -6.36 -12.37
N GLU A 56 17.87 -7.30 -12.72
CA GLU A 56 17.94 -8.61 -12.07
C GLU A 56 18.23 -8.51 -10.56
N SER A 57 19.01 -7.51 -10.12
CA SER A 57 19.34 -7.28 -8.71
C SER A 57 18.16 -6.75 -7.89
N LEU A 58 17.14 -6.16 -8.52
CA LEU A 58 16.09 -5.42 -7.82
C LEU A 58 15.35 -6.27 -6.79
N ALA A 59 15.03 -7.52 -7.13
CA ALA A 59 14.28 -8.40 -6.24
C ALA A 59 15.04 -8.69 -4.93
N GLU A 60 16.35 -8.91 -5.03
CA GLU A 60 17.18 -9.17 -3.84
C GLU A 60 17.39 -7.90 -3.02
N GLU A 61 17.63 -6.74 -3.66
CA GLU A 61 17.72 -5.44 -2.98
C GLU A 61 16.43 -5.08 -2.21
N VAL A 62 15.27 -5.37 -2.80
CA VAL A 62 13.96 -5.17 -2.13
C VAL A 62 13.84 -6.10 -0.92
N LYS A 63 14.22 -7.36 -1.06
CA LYS A 63 14.16 -8.33 0.02
C LYS A 63 15.09 -7.97 1.19
N GLU A 64 16.32 -7.55 0.90
CA GLU A 64 17.26 -7.07 1.92
C GLU A 64 16.73 -5.82 2.63
N SER A 65 16.17 -4.87 1.86
CA SER A 65 15.60 -3.64 2.41
C SER A 65 14.36 -3.93 3.28
N LEU A 66 13.52 -4.87 2.85
CA LEU A 66 12.37 -5.32 3.62
C LEU A 66 12.81 -5.96 4.94
N SER A 67 13.84 -6.83 4.92
CA SER A 67 14.37 -7.45 6.12
C SER A 67 14.90 -6.43 7.14
N LYS A 68 15.47 -5.32 6.68
CA LYS A 68 15.87 -4.20 7.57
C LYS A 68 14.66 -3.55 8.22
N VAL A 69 13.59 -3.29 7.45
CA VAL A 69 12.35 -2.73 7.99
C VAL A 69 11.72 -3.67 9.00
N GLU A 70 11.65 -4.97 8.70
CA GLU A 70 11.17 -6.02 9.61
C GLU A 70 11.93 -6.01 10.94
N SER A 71 13.26 -5.92 10.87
CA SER A 71 14.12 -5.87 12.05
C SER A 71 13.85 -4.66 12.93
N ILE A 72 13.69 -3.47 12.33
CA ILE A 72 13.38 -2.22 13.07
C ILE A 72 11.99 -2.29 13.70
N MET A 73 11.01 -2.83 12.96
CA MET A 73 9.61 -2.88 13.40
C MET A 73 9.32 -4.04 14.37
N GLY A 74 10.18 -5.06 14.45
CA GLY A 74 9.93 -6.28 15.22
C GLY A 74 8.72 -7.08 14.71
N THR A 75 8.39 -6.93 13.41
CA THR A 75 7.27 -7.60 12.72
C THR A 75 7.76 -8.21 11.44
N LYS A 76 7.01 -9.13 10.82
CA LYS A 76 7.45 -9.80 9.60
C LYS A 76 6.38 -9.73 8.53
N PHE A 77 6.78 -9.46 7.30
CA PHE A 77 5.87 -9.44 6.16
C PHE A 77 5.34 -10.86 5.87
N GLY A 78 4.02 -11.00 5.87
CA GLY A 78 3.35 -12.27 5.68
C GLY A 78 3.31 -13.19 6.92
N ASP A 79 3.76 -12.73 8.09
CA ASP A 79 3.63 -13.51 9.34
C ASP A 79 2.17 -13.55 9.79
N PRO A 80 1.58 -14.75 9.95
CA PRO A 80 0.18 -14.86 10.36
C PRO A 80 -0.14 -14.30 11.75
N SER A 81 0.84 -14.27 12.66
CA SER A 81 0.66 -13.86 14.05
C SER A 81 1.03 -12.41 14.31
N ASN A 82 2.04 -11.90 13.61
CA ASN A 82 2.55 -10.54 13.80
C ASN A 82 2.92 -9.88 12.47
N PRO A 83 1.93 -9.66 11.59
CA PRO A 83 2.20 -9.18 10.24
C PRO A 83 2.74 -7.76 10.19
N LEU A 84 3.76 -7.54 9.36
CA LEU A 84 4.18 -6.22 8.92
C LEU A 84 3.23 -5.74 7.83
N LEU A 85 2.62 -4.58 8.01
CA LEU A 85 1.83 -3.92 6.98
C LEU A 85 2.60 -2.76 6.38
N LEU A 86 2.61 -2.69 5.05
CA LEU A 86 3.32 -1.68 4.29
C LEU A 86 2.36 -0.72 3.59
N SER A 87 2.81 0.52 3.42
CA SER A 87 2.20 1.50 2.53
C SER A 87 3.12 1.71 1.35
N VAL A 88 2.71 1.26 0.17
CA VAL A 88 3.45 1.48 -1.08
C VAL A 88 2.92 2.73 -1.76
N ARG A 89 3.81 3.67 -2.04
CA ARG A 89 3.46 4.98 -2.59
C ARG A 89 4.28 5.25 -3.84
N SER A 90 3.61 5.62 -4.92
CA SER A 90 4.31 6.13 -6.08
C SER A 90 4.98 7.47 -5.76
N GLY A 91 6.16 7.67 -6.33
CA GLY A 91 6.94 8.89 -6.22
C GLY A 91 7.33 9.40 -7.60
N ALA A 92 7.41 10.72 -7.76
CA ALA A 92 7.92 11.36 -8.96
C ALA A 92 8.84 12.51 -8.58
N ARG A 93 9.71 12.90 -9.53
CA ARG A 93 10.57 14.09 -9.38
C ARG A 93 9.76 15.37 -9.16
N GLN A 94 8.61 15.46 -9.83
CA GLN A 94 7.63 16.53 -9.63
C GLN A 94 6.36 15.95 -9.03
N SER A 95 5.84 16.61 -8.00
CA SER A 95 4.58 16.21 -7.39
C SER A 95 3.43 16.59 -8.32
N MET A 96 2.58 15.62 -8.62
CA MET A 96 1.33 15.82 -9.37
C MET A 96 0.17 15.40 -8.48
N PRO A 97 -0.54 16.34 -7.85
CA PRO A 97 -1.68 16.03 -7.00
C PRO A 97 -2.74 15.22 -7.76
N GLY A 98 -3.27 14.18 -7.13
CA GLY A 98 -4.30 13.32 -7.72
C GLY A 98 -3.83 12.28 -8.74
N MET A 99 -2.56 12.32 -9.16
CA MET A 99 -2.00 11.36 -10.14
C MET A 99 -1.04 10.34 -9.52
N MET A 100 -0.84 10.39 -8.20
CA MET A 100 0.12 9.53 -7.51
C MET A 100 -0.62 8.49 -6.68
N GLU A 101 -0.47 7.25 -7.08
CA GLU A 101 -1.16 6.13 -6.47
C GLU A 101 -0.54 5.72 -5.12
N THR A 102 -1.37 5.18 -4.26
CA THR A 102 -0.96 4.59 -2.98
C THR A 102 -1.72 3.28 -2.78
N VAL A 103 -1.01 2.25 -2.35
CA VAL A 103 -1.60 0.99 -1.88
C VAL A 103 -1.28 0.86 -0.39
N LEU A 104 -2.32 0.92 0.44
CA LEU A 104 -2.20 0.80 1.89
C LEU A 104 -2.41 -0.65 2.33
N ASN A 105 -1.87 -0.97 3.50
CA ASN A 105 -2.07 -2.25 4.19
C ASN A 105 -1.59 -3.47 3.39
N LEU A 106 -0.61 -3.29 2.50
CA LEU A 106 0.02 -4.42 1.81
C LEU A 106 0.64 -5.37 2.85
N GLY A 107 0.29 -6.63 2.77
CA GLY A 107 0.60 -7.65 3.78
C GLY A 107 -0.65 -8.21 4.48
N LEU A 108 -1.82 -7.57 4.32
CA LEU A 108 -3.09 -8.17 4.71
C LEU A 108 -3.48 -9.27 3.73
N THR A 109 -3.77 -10.45 4.25
CA THR A 109 -4.29 -11.62 3.54
C THR A 109 -5.26 -12.35 4.46
N SER A 110 -5.98 -13.33 3.93
CA SER A 110 -6.82 -14.20 4.76
C SER A 110 -6.04 -14.89 5.89
N GLU A 111 -4.74 -15.12 5.71
CA GLU A 111 -3.88 -15.78 6.69
C GLU A 111 -3.39 -14.83 7.79
N THR A 112 -3.16 -13.54 7.46
CA THR A 112 -2.64 -12.55 8.42
C THR A 112 -3.73 -11.79 9.19
N ILE A 113 -4.96 -11.81 8.71
CA ILE A 113 -6.13 -11.19 9.37
C ILE A 113 -6.29 -11.66 10.83
N PRO A 114 -6.26 -12.98 11.17
CA PRO A 114 -6.46 -13.41 12.54
C PRO A 114 -5.44 -12.82 13.53
N GLY A 115 -4.16 -12.80 13.17
CA GLY A 115 -3.11 -12.22 14.01
C GLY A 115 -3.27 -10.71 14.20
N LEU A 116 -3.71 -9.98 13.16
CA LEU A 116 -3.99 -8.56 13.30
C LEU A 116 -5.23 -8.29 14.16
N ILE A 117 -6.26 -9.13 14.09
CA ILE A 117 -7.43 -9.06 14.97
C ILE A 117 -7.01 -9.27 16.43
N GLU A 118 -6.21 -10.29 16.71
CA GLU A 118 -5.69 -10.54 18.05
C GLU A 118 -4.92 -9.33 18.59
N LYS A 119 -4.04 -8.75 17.77
CA LYS A 119 -3.22 -7.59 18.12
C LYS A 119 -4.02 -6.31 18.36
N THR A 120 -5.06 -6.07 17.57
CA THR A 120 -5.85 -4.82 17.61
C THR A 120 -7.09 -4.94 18.50
N ASN A 121 -7.53 -6.14 18.79
CA ASN A 121 -8.82 -6.44 19.41
C ASN A 121 -10.00 -5.74 18.70
N ASN A 122 -9.89 -5.56 17.39
CA ASN A 122 -10.88 -4.85 16.59
C ASN A 122 -11.07 -5.49 15.19
N PRO A 123 -11.82 -6.58 15.10
CA PRO A 123 -12.03 -7.30 13.85
C PRO A 123 -12.68 -6.43 12.78
N ARG A 124 -13.66 -5.57 13.14
CA ARG A 124 -14.29 -4.64 12.21
C ARG A 124 -13.27 -3.75 11.50
N PHE A 125 -12.33 -3.16 12.25
CA PHE A 125 -11.25 -2.33 11.70
C PHE A 125 -10.38 -3.13 10.73
N VAL A 126 -10.04 -4.37 11.06
CA VAL A 126 -9.16 -5.21 10.23
C VAL A 126 -9.84 -5.58 8.90
N TYR A 127 -11.12 -5.93 8.93
CA TYR A 127 -11.86 -6.24 7.70
C TYR A 127 -12.09 -5.01 6.82
N ASP A 128 -12.37 -3.83 7.40
CA ASP A 128 -12.43 -2.58 6.62
C ASP A 128 -11.07 -2.25 5.98
N ALA A 129 -9.97 -2.43 6.73
CA ALA A 129 -8.61 -2.24 6.19
C ALA A 129 -8.32 -3.21 5.03
N TYR A 130 -8.77 -4.46 5.13
CA TYR A 130 -8.61 -5.47 4.08
C TYR A 130 -9.46 -5.14 2.85
N ARG A 131 -10.71 -4.75 3.01
CA ARG A 131 -11.55 -4.26 1.91
C ARG A 131 -10.87 -3.10 1.16
N ARG A 132 -10.31 -2.13 1.89
CA ARG A 132 -9.59 -0.99 1.29
C ARG A 132 -8.35 -1.45 0.52
N LEU A 133 -7.59 -2.42 1.04
CA LEU A 133 -6.48 -3.01 0.31
C LEU A 133 -6.95 -3.63 -1.00
N ILE A 134 -8.02 -4.44 -0.99
CA ILE A 134 -8.56 -5.07 -2.20
C ILE A 134 -8.91 -4.00 -3.23
N THR A 135 -9.65 -2.95 -2.83
CA THR A 135 -10.04 -1.87 -3.72
C THR A 135 -8.84 -1.14 -4.33
N MET A 136 -7.85 -0.77 -3.52
CA MET A 136 -6.65 -0.08 -4.02
C MET A 136 -5.77 -0.99 -4.87
N TYR A 137 -5.62 -2.25 -4.50
CA TYR A 137 -4.82 -3.22 -5.25
C TYR A 137 -5.44 -3.50 -6.62
N SER A 138 -6.74 -3.69 -6.68
CA SER A 138 -7.47 -3.93 -7.92
C SER A 138 -7.37 -2.75 -8.89
N ASP A 139 -7.54 -1.53 -8.40
CA ASP A 139 -7.41 -0.32 -9.21
C ASP A 139 -5.96 -0.08 -9.67
N VAL A 140 -5.00 -0.10 -8.74
CA VAL A 140 -3.63 0.33 -9.03
C VAL A 140 -2.81 -0.77 -9.69
N VAL A 141 -2.93 -2.01 -9.22
CA VAL A 141 -2.07 -3.11 -9.68
C VAL A 141 -2.72 -3.92 -10.78
N MET A 142 -3.99 -4.31 -10.60
CA MET A 142 -4.65 -5.21 -11.56
C MET A 142 -5.16 -4.46 -12.80
N GLU A 143 -5.49 -3.17 -12.68
CA GLU A 143 -6.01 -2.37 -13.79
C GLU A 143 -4.94 -1.41 -14.35
N LYS A 144 -4.53 -0.41 -13.59
CA LYS A 144 -3.61 0.64 -14.09
C LYS A 144 -2.22 0.12 -14.44
N ALA A 145 -1.61 -0.69 -13.58
CA ALA A 145 -0.28 -1.24 -13.86
C ALA A 145 -0.28 -2.24 -15.02
N ALA A 146 -1.41 -2.91 -15.26
CA ALA A 146 -1.60 -3.76 -16.44
C ALA A 146 -1.87 -2.97 -17.74
N GLY A 147 -1.98 -1.62 -17.66
CA GLY A 147 -2.26 -0.77 -18.80
C GLY A 147 -3.71 -0.85 -19.30
N ILE A 148 -4.62 -1.26 -18.42
CA ILE A 148 -6.06 -1.31 -18.72
C ILE A 148 -6.64 0.08 -18.49
N GLU A 149 -7.26 0.65 -19.50
CA GLU A 149 -7.99 1.91 -19.43
C GLU A 149 -9.49 1.64 -19.61
N PRO A 150 -10.24 1.43 -18.52
CA PRO A 150 -11.66 1.16 -18.58
C PRO A 150 -12.43 2.40 -19.06
N LYS A 151 -13.61 2.19 -19.64
CA LYS A 151 -14.54 3.29 -19.89
C LYS A 151 -15.02 3.86 -18.55
N GLU A 152 -15.49 5.10 -18.60
CA GLU A 152 -16.10 5.75 -17.43
C GLU A 152 -17.22 4.87 -16.83
N GLY A 153 -17.13 4.58 -15.55
CA GLY A 153 -18.06 3.68 -14.84
C GLY A 153 -17.70 2.19 -14.87
N ASP A 154 -16.78 1.76 -15.76
CA ASP A 154 -16.42 0.33 -15.92
C ASP A 154 -15.18 -0.11 -15.15
N GLY A 155 -14.46 0.82 -14.52
CA GLY A 155 -13.26 0.53 -13.73
C GLY A 155 -13.55 -0.38 -12.53
N ILE A 156 -12.60 -1.25 -12.19
CA ILE A 156 -12.76 -2.20 -11.08
C ILE A 156 -13.12 -1.45 -9.79
N ARG A 157 -12.42 -0.36 -9.49
CA ARG A 157 -12.70 0.45 -8.32
C ARG A 157 -14.14 0.95 -8.29
N GLN A 158 -14.65 1.47 -9.40
CA GLN A 158 -16.01 2.00 -9.49
C GLN A 158 -17.07 0.90 -9.30
N LYS A 159 -16.80 -0.32 -9.81
CA LYS A 159 -17.66 -1.48 -9.58
C LYS A 159 -17.70 -1.89 -8.12
N LEU A 160 -16.54 -1.94 -7.46
CA LEU A 160 -16.46 -2.28 -6.03
C LEU A 160 -17.11 -1.21 -5.15
N GLU A 161 -16.93 0.07 -5.45
CA GLU A 161 -17.62 1.18 -4.77
C GLU A 161 -19.15 1.10 -4.98
N HIS A 162 -19.60 0.80 -6.19
CA HIS A 162 -21.04 0.60 -6.47
C HIS A 162 -21.64 -0.59 -5.67
N HIS A 163 -20.92 -1.70 -5.58
CA HIS A 163 -21.34 -2.83 -4.74
C HIS A 163 -21.46 -2.45 -3.26
N LEU A 164 -20.49 -1.71 -2.73
CA LEU A 164 -20.52 -1.21 -1.36
C LEU A 164 -21.72 -0.30 -1.12
N ASP A 165 -21.99 0.64 -2.02
CA ASP A 165 -23.12 1.57 -1.90
C ASP A 165 -24.46 0.87 -2.02
N SER A 166 -24.57 -0.11 -2.91
CA SER A 166 -25.77 -0.96 -3.02
C SER A 166 -26.02 -1.75 -1.73
N TYR A 167 -24.98 -2.38 -1.18
CA TYR A 167 -25.08 -3.12 0.08
C TYR A 167 -25.53 -2.22 1.24
N LYS A 168 -24.96 -1.02 1.35
CA LYS A 168 -25.38 -0.04 2.36
C LYS A 168 -26.85 0.35 2.20
N SER A 169 -27.26 0.67 0.99
CA SER A 169 -28.64 1.08 0.69
C SER A 169 -29.66 -0.02 1.00
N GLU A 170 -29.36 -1.27 0.62
CA GLU A 170 -30.23 -2.42 0.84
C GLU A 170 -30.40 -2.78 2.32
N ASN A 171 -29.38 -2.51 3.13
CA ASN A 171 -29.37 -2.82 4.57
C ASN A 171 -29.61 -1.60 5.47
N GLY A 172 -29.86 -0.41 4.91
CA GLY A 172 -30.21 0.79 5.66
C GLY A 172 -29.04 1.43 6.39
N PHE A 173 -27.82 1.30 5.86
CA PHE A 173 -26.62 1.94 6.40
C PHE A 173 -26.33 3.26 5.67
N ASP A 174 -26.04 4.32 6.42
CA ASP A 174 -25.67 5.63 5.87
C ASP A 174 -24.15 5.76 5.66
N ASN A 175 -23.36 5.22 6.58
CA ASN A 175 -21.90 5.39 6.59
C ASN A 175 -21.19 4.04 6.68
N ASP A 176 -19.94 4.01 6.21
CA ASP A 176 -19.03 2.85 6.37
C ASP A 176 -18.82 2.46 7.85
N THR A 177 -18.99 3.42 8.77
CA THR A 177 -18.88 3.19 10.22
C THR A 177 -20.04 2.40 10.81
N ASP A 178 -21.15 2.32 10.12
CA ASP A 178 -22.36 1.63 10.57
C ASP A 178 -22.28 0.11 10.31
N LEU A 179 -21.37 -0.30 9.40
CA LEU A 179 -21.17 -1.69 9.04
C LEU A 179 -20.46 -2.46 10.16
N SER A 180 -20.97 -3.63 10.49
CA SER A 180 -20.39 -4.58 11.44
C SER A 180 -19.23 -5.37 10.82
N GLU A 181 -18.59 -6.22 11.62
CA GLU A 181 -17.61 -7.20 11.15
C GLU A 181 -18.18 -8.12 10.08
N ASP A 182 -19.39 -8.65 10.29
CA ASP A 182 -20.01 -9.61 9.38
C ASP A 182 -20.42 -8.94 8.06
N ASP A 183 -20.87 -7.69 8.11
CA ASP A 183 -21.13 -6.92 6.90
C ASP A 183 -19.86 -6.76 6.05
N TRP A 184 -18.73 -6.43 6.67
CA TRP A 184 -17.45 -6.33 5.96
C TRP A 184 -16.98 -7.66 5.39
N LYS A 185 -17.20 -8.78 6.07
CA LYS A 185 -16.90 -10.12 5.53
C LYS A 185 -17.72 -10.40 4.28
N ASN A 186 -19.04 -10.13 4.32
CA ASN A 186 -19.93 -10.32 3.18
C ASN A 186 -19.50 -9.48 1.97
N ILE A 187 -19.16 -8.21 2.18
CA ILE A 187 -18.68 -7.32 1.12
C ILE A 187 -17.36 -7.83 0.54
N ILE A 188 -16.43 -8.26 1.38
CA ILE A 188 -15.14 -8.81 0.94
C ILE A 188 -15.31 -10.06 0.09
N ASP A 189 -16.28 -10.92 0.41
CA ASP A 189 -16.55 -12.12 -0.38
C ASP A 189 -17.12 -11.79 -1.77
N ILE A 190 -17.82 -10.65 -1.90
CA ILE A 190 -18.24 -10.12 -3.20
C ILE A 190 -17.03 -9.53 -3.98
N PHE A 191 -16.07 -8.94 -3.27
CA PHE A 191 -14.90 -8.27 -3.87
C PHE A 191 -13.84 -9.24 -4.39
N LYS A 192 -13.82 -10.48 -3.93
CA LYS A 192 -12.90 -11.56 -4.36
C LYS A 192 -13.34 -12.25 -5.62
#